data_2274c153b3b2cd406d3781e23edda17e
#
_entry.id   2274c153b3b2cd406d3781e23edda17e
#
_cell.length_a   1.000
_cell.length_b   1.000
_cell.length_c   1.000
_cell.angle_alpha   90.00
_cell.angle_beta   90.00
_cell.angle_gamma   90.00
#
_symmetry.space_group_name_H-M   'P 1'
#
loop_
_entity.id
_entity.type
_entity.pdbx_description
1 polymer ?
#
loop_
_entity_poly.entity_id
_entity_poly.type
_entity_poly.pdbx_seq_one_letter_code
_entity_poly.pdbx_strand_id
1 'polypeptide(L)'
;FPNFFRRLTAEGAFTVAFVPTFSRLLQDKGKKDALEFAEEVISIMGIGLFLFSFFVIIFMPTFMLGLAPGFIEQDWLFDLTVELARITFIYLTPISLVALLGGILNSFGKFGAMASAPILLNIILIVSLVFFENSMETKGPVLAIAVAISGVAQFIWLLEACRQHGSIRKLR
;
A
#
# COMPACT_ATOMS: atom_id res chain seq x y z
N PHE A 1 -5.71 11.15 -5.01
CA PHE A 1 -5.60 11.39 -3.57
C PHE A 1 -4.82 10.28 -2.87
N PRO A 2 -5.16 8.97 -2.99
CA PRO A 2 -4.37 7.89 -2.39
C PRO A 2 -2.90 7.88 -2.86
N ASN A 3 -2.64 8.27 -4.10
CA ASN A 3 -1.29 8.31 -4.66
C ASN A 3 -0.38 9.38 -4.01
N PHE A 4 -0.95 10.49 -3.52
CA PHE A 4 -0.23 11.48 -2.75
C PHE A 4 0.24 10.92 -1.39
N PHE A 5 -0.66 10.26 -0.66
CA PHE A 5 -0.32 9.61 0.60
C PHE A 5 0.66 8.46 0.41
N ARG A 6 0.51 7.67 -0.67
CA ARG A 6 1.49 6.64 -1.04
C ARG A 6 2.90 7.22 -1.20
N ARG A 7 3.03 8.34 -1.93
CA ARG A 7 4.33 8.99 -2.10
C ARG A 7 4.88 9.55 -0.80
N LEU A 8 4.02 10.07 0.07
CA LEU A 8 4.43 10.61 1.37
C LEU A 8 4.89 9.52 2.33
N THR A 9 4.16 8.39 2.40
CA THR A 9 4.41 7.32 3.37
C THR A 9 5.36 6.24 2.85
N ALA A 10 5.18 5.78 1.61
CA ALA A 10 5.88 4.62 1.08
C ALA A 10 7.16 4.97 0.29
N GLU A 11 7.16 6.07 -0.47
CA GLU A 11 8.28 6.45 -1.32
C GLU A 11 9.13 7.59 -0.71
N GLY A 12 8.59 8.31 0.29
CA GLY A 12 9.18 9.52 0.84
C GLY A 12 9.89 9.32 2.18
N ALA A 13 9.42 10.03 3.19
CA ALA A 13 10.11 10.18 4.48
C ALA A 13 10.39 8.85 5.20
N PHE A 14 9.49 7.88 5.07
CA PHE A 14 9.62 6.61 5.80
C PHE A 14 10.72 5.72 5.22
N THR A 15 10.73 5.50 3.90
CA THR A 15 11.77 4.66 3.24
C THR A 15 13.14 5.29 3.39
N VAL A 16 13.23 6.62 3.30
CA VAL A 16 14.49 7.36 3.47
C VAL A 16 15.04 7.23 4.90
N ALA A 17 14.19 7.14 5.91
CA ALA A 17 14.62 6.96 7.31
C ALA A 17 14.86 5.49 7.67
N PHE A 18 13.97 4.60 7.22
CA PHE A 18 14.01 3.19 7.59
C PHE A 18 15.17 2.43 6.98
N VAL A 19 15.37 2.51 5.66
CA VAL A 19 16.37 1.69 4.95
C VAL A 19 17.81 1.94 5.46
N PRO A 20 18.28 3.18 5.65
CA PRO A 20 19.60 3.40 6.23
C PRO A 20 19.73 2.89 7.66
N THR A 21 18.68 3.07 8.50
CA THR A 21 18.69 2.60 9.89
C THR A 21 18.73 1.08 9.96
N PHE A 22 17.92 0.40 9.15
CA PHE A 22 17.91 -1.07 9.03
C PHE A 22 19.26 -1.59 8.54
N SER A 23 19.83 -0.98 7.50
CA SER A 23 21.14 -1.39 6.94
C SER A 23 22.28 -1.20 7.94
N ARG A 24 22.25 -0.12 8.73
CA ARG A 24 23.21 0.10 9.81
C ARG A 24 23.08 -0.96 10.90
N LEU A 25 21.87 -1.25 11.38
CA LEU A 25 21.62 -2.29 12.36
C LEU A 25 22.09 -3.65 11.88
N LEU A 26 21.87 -3.94 10.59
CA LEU A 26 22.30 -5.19 9.96
C LEU A 26 23.81 -5.34 9.97
N GLN A 27 24.57 -4.24 9.78
CA GLN A 27 26.03 -4.24 9.78
C GLN A 27 26.60 -4.25 11.20
N ASP A 28 26.06 -3.44 12.12
CA ASP A 28 26.62 -3.20 13.45
C ASP A 28 26.23 -4.29 14.45
N LYS A 29 24.96 -4.75 14.43
CA LYS A 29 24.39 -5.69 15.41
C LYS A 29 24.00 -7.04 14.83
N GLY A 30 24.05 -7.17 13.50
CA GLY A 30 23.75 -8.40 12.80
C GLY A 30 22.27 -8.60 12.47
N LYS A 31 22.00 -9.72 11.80
CA LYS A 31 20.70 -10.02 11.17
C LYS A 31 19.55 -10.10 12.18
N LYS A 32 19.80 -10.65 13.37
CA LYS A 32 18.74 -10.87 14.37
C LYS A 32 18.14 -9.55 14.85
N ASP A 33 18.97 -8.63 15.28
CA ASP A 33 18.55 -7.34 15.85
C ASP A 33 17.92 -6.45 14.75
N ALA A 34 18.46 -6.50 13.54
CA ALA A 34 17.88 -5.80 12.40
C ALA A 34 16.46 -6.32 12.06
N LEU A 35 16.23 -7.64 12.12
CA LEU A 35 14.91 -8.21 11.86
C LEU A 35 13.92 -7.92 12.99
N GLU A 36 14.34 -7.93 14.26
CA GLU A 36 13.50 -7.53 15.39
C GLU A 36 13.03 -6.08 15.23
N PHE A 37 13.93 -5.17 14.89
CA PHE A 37 13.58 -3.78 14.58
C PHE A 37 12.61 -3.68 13.39
N ALA A 38 12.81 -4.44 12.33
CA ALA A 38 11.91 -4.43 11.18
C ALA A 38 10.50 -4.93 11.53
N GLU A 39 10.37 -5.98 12.33
CA GLU A 39 9.09 -6.53 12.79
C GLU A 39 8.33 -5.52 13.67
N GLU A 40 9.02 -4.82 14.56
CA GLU A 40 8.43 -3.75 15.37
C GLU A 40 7.90 -2.60 14.50
N VAL A 41 8.72 -2.15 13.55
CA VAL A 41 8.34 -1.07 12.62
C VAL A 41 7.17 -1.48 11.74
N ILE A 42 7.15 -2.70 11.18
CA ILE A 42 6.03 -3.24 10.39
C ILE A 42 4.74 -3.23 11.23
N SER A 43 4.81 -3.67 12.48
CA SER A 43 3.66 -3.77 13.36
C SER A 43 3.10 -2.39 13.70
N ILE A 44 3.96 -1.47 14.14
CA ILE A 44 3.55 -0.10 14.51
C ILE A 44 3.00 0.63 13.29
N MET A 45 3.69 0.56 12.16
CA MET A 45 3.27 1.21 10.93
C MET A 45 1.99 0.60 10.37
N GLY A 46 1.86 -0.73 10.40
CA GLY A 46 0.67 -1.44 9.97
C GLY A 46 -0.57 -1.03 10.77
N ILE A 47 -0.47 -1.03 12.10
CA ILE A 47 -1.55 -0.60 12.99
C ILE A 47 -1.86 0.89 12.77
N GLY A 48 -0.84 1.73 12.76
CA GLY A 48 -1.02 3.18 12.59
C GLY A 48 -1.68 3.54 11.25
N LEU A 49 -1.22 2.94 10.14
CA LEU A 49 -1.83 3.16 8.82
C LEU A 49 -3.23 2.55 8.71
N PHE A 50 -3.48 1.42 9.34
CA PHE A 50 -4.81 0.83 9.38
C PHE A 50 -5.80 1.75 10.10
N LEU A 51 -5.45 2.22 11.30
CA LEU A 51 -6.27 3.16 12.07
C LEU A 51 -6.46 4.49 11.33
N PHE A 52 -5.40 5.02 10.72
CA PHE A 52 -5.46 6.22 9.92
C PHE A 52 -6.38 6.04 8.70
N SER A 53 -6.22 4.94 7.96
CA SER A 53 -7.08 4.63 6.80
C SER A 53 -8.53 4.46 7.22
N PHE A 54 -8.79 3.77 8.32
CA PHE A 54 -10.12 3.60 8.89
C PHE A 54 -10.78 4.95 9.24
N PHE A 55 -10.03 5.83 9.90
CA PHE A 55 -10.50 7.18 10.21
C PHE A 55 -10.83 7.98 8.94
N VAL A 56 -9.92 8.00 7.97
CA VAL A 56 -10.12 8.74 6.71
C VAL A 56 -11.31 8.19 5.92
N ILE A 57 -11.51 6.87 5.87
CA ILE A 57 -12.64 6.24 5.18
C ILE A 57 -13.98 6.67 5.80
N ILE A 58 -14.07 6.76 7.13
CA ILE A 58 -15.28 7.23 7.82
C ILE A 58 -15.56 8.69 7.49
N PHE A 59 -14.55 9.54 7.58
CA PHE A 59 -14.68 10.99 7.34
C PHE A 59 -14.44 11.39 5.88
N MET A 60 -14.45 10.44 4.93
CA MET A 60 -14.17 10.71 3.52
C MET A 60 -15.04 11.82 2.91
N PRO A 61 -16.36 11.92 3.18
CA PRO A 61 -17.16 13.04 2.66
C PRO A 61 -16.61 14.39 3.10
N THR A 62 -16.24 14.55 4.36
CA THR A 62 -15.67 15.79 4.90
C THR A 62 -14.33 16.13 4.24
N PHE A 63 -13.48 15.13 4.02
CA PHE A 63 -12.23 15.34 3.30
C PHE A 63 -12.47 15.75 1.85
N MET A 64 -13.47 15.17 1.18
CA MET A 64 -13.79 15.49 -0.22
C MET A 64 -14.36 16.88 -0.37
N LEU A 65 -15.13 17.41 0.60
CA LEU A 65 -15.58 18.81 0.62
C LEU A 65 -14.41 19.79 0.59
N GLY A 66 -13.33 19.49 1.30
CA GLY A 66 -12.13 20.34 1.31
C GLY A 66 -11.22 20.20 0.09
N LEU A 67 -11.21 19.03 -0.54
CA LEU A 67 -10.24 18.67 -1.60
C LEU A 67 -10.80 18.85 -3.01
N ALA A 68 -12.12 18.70 -3.18
CA ALA A 68 -12.80 18.74 -4.45
C ALA A 68 -14.11 19.54 -4.35
N PRO A 69 -14.06 20.82 -3.95
CA PRO A 69 -15.27 21.63 -3.76
C PRO A 69 -16.08 21.80 -5.04
N GLY A 70 -15.44 21.69 -6.23
CA GLY A 70 -16.14 21.78 -7.52
C GLY A 70 -17.10 20.62 -7.83
N PHE A 71 -17.06 19.52 -7.06
CA PHE A 71 -17.97 18.38 -7.26
C PHE A 71 -19.25 18.51 -6.43
N ILE A 72 -19.34 19.49 -5.52
CA ILE A 72 -20.51 19.74 -4.67
C ILE A 72 -21.74 20.12 -5.49
N GLU A 73 -21.55 20.76 -6.64
CA GLU A 73 -22.64 21.19 -7.51
C GLU A 73 -23.36 20.02 -8.23
N GLN A 74 -22.79 18.81 -8.17
CA GLN A 74 -23.30 17.59 -8.80
C GLN A 74 -23.34 16.45 -7.80
N ASP A 75 -24.43 16.29 -7.08
CA ASP A 75 -24.60 15.31 -5.98
C ASP A 75 -24.14 13.90 -6.37
N TRP A 76 -24.56 13.41 -7.54
CA TRP A 76 -24.20 12.07 -8.02
C TRP A 76 -22.68 11.90 -8.23
N LEU A 77 -22.01 12.94 -8.70
CA LEU A 77 -20.56 12.90 -8.96
C LEU A 77 -19.78 12.97 -7.64
N PHE A 78 -20.28 13.74 -6.68
CA PHE A 78 -19.70 13.79 -5.34
C PHE A 78 -19.80 12.44 -4.64
N ASP A 79 -20.98 11.82 -4.63
CA ASP A 79 -21.21 10.51 -4.00
C ASP A 79 -20.35 9.43 -4.64
N LEU A 80 -20.30 9.36 -5.97
CA LEU A 80 -19.43 8.43 -6.70
C LEU A 80 -17.95 8.65 -6.35
N THR A 81 -17.52 9.90 -6.26
CA THR A 81 -16.12 10.23 -5.93
C THR A 81 -15.77 9.81 -4.51
N VAL A 82 -16.68 10.03 -3.55
CA VAL A 82 -16.52 9.59 -2.16
C VAL A 82 -16.42 8.07 -2.09
N GLU A 83 -17.28 7.35 -2.79
CA GLU A 83 -17.27 5.88 -2.83
C GLU A 83 -15.96 5.34 -3.40
N LEU A 84 -15.56 5.82 -4.57
CA LEU A 84 -14.31 5.43 -5.21
C LEU A 84 -13.08 5.76 -4.34
N ALA A 85 -13.09 6.92 -3.68
CA ALA A 85 -12.03 7.32 -2.78
C ALA A 85 -11.94 6.39 -1.56
N ARG A 86 -13.06 5.99 -0.97
CA ARG A 86 -13.10 5.02 0.14
C ARG A 86 -12.48 3.68 -0.27
N ILE A 87 -12.89 3.14 -1.41
CA ILE A 87 -12.38 1.86 -1.91
C ILE A 87 -10.88 1.94 -2.17
N THR A 88 -10.43 2.98 -2.88
CA THR A 88 -9.01 3.13 -3.21
C THR A 88 -8.15 3.46 -1.99
N PHE A 89 -8.73 4.02 -0.91
CA PHE A 89 -7.98 4.31 0.30
C PHE A 89 -7.59 3.04 1.08
N ILE A 90 -8.33 1.94 0.91
CA ILE A 90 -7.97 0.62 1.43
C ILE A 90 -6.59 0.18 0.92
N TYR A 91 -6.22 0.58 -0.30
CA TYR A 91 -4.90 0.30 -0.89
C TYR A 91 -3.72 0.91 -0.13
N LEU A 92 -3.93 2.00 0.62
CA LEU A 92 -2.84 2.75 1.27
C LEU A 92 -2.03 1.90 2.25
N THR A 93 -2.71 1.17 3.12
CA THR A 93 -2.03 0.33 4.13
C THR A 93 -1.18 -0.77 3.50
N PRO A 94 -1.72 -1.65 2.63
CA PRO A 94 -0.90 -2.70 2.03
C PRO A 94 0.24 -2.16 1.17
N ILE A 95 0.06 -1.11 0.37
CA ILE A 95 1.15 -0.59 -0.47
C ILE A 95 2.27 0.05 0.34
N SER A 96 1.95 0.67 1.48
CA SER A 96 2.96 1.21 2.39
C SER A 96 3.78 0.09 3.04
N LEU A 97 3.15 -1.01 3.41
CA LEU A 97 3.86 -2.21 3.91
C LEU A 97 4.68 -2.89 2.81
N VAL A 98 4.21 -2.90 1.56
CA VAL A 98 4.98 -3.37 0.39
C VAL A 98 6.29 -2.61 0.25
N ALA A 99 6.25 -1.27 0.38
CA ALA A 99 7.46 -0.46 0.29
C ALA A 99 8.45 -0.79 1.42
N LEU A 100 7.96 -1.02 2.63
CA LEU A 100 8.78 -1.41 3.78
C LEU A 100 9.45 -2.78 3.55
N LEU A 101 8.66 -3.80 3.18
CA LEU A 101 9.17 -5.14 2.86
C LEU A 101 10.17 -5.10 1.70
N GLY A 102 9.90 -4.28 0.69
CA GLY A 102 10.82 -4.04 -0.42
C GLY A 102 12.13 -3.42 0.03
N GLY A 103 12.10 -2.47 0.96
CA GLY A 103 13.27 -1.87 1.58
C GLY A 103 14.14 -2.90 2.32
N ILE A 104 13.50 -3.81 3.07
CA ILE A 104 14.18 -4.93 3.75
C ILE A 104 14.87 -5.84 2.73
N LEU A 105 14.13 -6.31 1.70
CA LEU A 105 14.68 -7.17 0.65
C LEU A 105 15.85 -6.51 -0.11
N ASN A 106 15.70 -5.23 -0.42
CA ASN A 106 16.76 -4.46 -1.10
C ASN A 106 18.02 -4.35 -0.24
N SER A 107 17.88 -4.21 1.08
CA SER A 107 19.04 -4.21 2.01
C SER A 107 19.77 -5.54 2.06
N PHE A 108 19.11 -6.64 1.66
CA PHE A 108 19.73 -7.95 1.45
C PHE A 108 20.16 -8.22 0.00
N GLY A 109 20.11 -7.20 -0.88
CA GLY A 109 20.45 -7.35 -2.31
C GLY A 109 19.41 -8.11 -3.14
N LYS A 110 18.17 -8.24 -2.66
CA LYS A 110 17.07 -8.97 -3.31
C LYS A 110 16.07 -8.00 -3.94
N PHE A 111 16.39 -7.53 -5.15
CA PHE A 111 15.59 -6.48 -5.83
C PHE A 111 14.41 -7.01 -6.64
N GLY A 112 14.43 -8.29 -7.05
CA GLY A 112 13.48 -8.85 -8.00
C GLY A 112 12.02 -8.80 -7.54
N ALA A 113 11.75 -9.12 -6.28
CA ALA A 113 10.39 -9.13 -5.74
C ALA A 113 9.75 -7.74 -5.71
N MET A 114 10.52 -6.72 -5.33
CA MET A 114 10.02 -5.33 -5.33
C MET A 114 9.83 -4.81 -6.76
N ALA A 115 10.74 -5.15 -7.68
CA ALA A 115 10.64 -4.75 -9.08
C ALA A 115 9.44 -5.38 -9.80
N SER A 116 8.98 -6.56 -9.37
CA SER A 116 7.80 -7.24 -9.94
C SER A 116 6.46 -6.76 -9.39
N ALA A 117 6.43 -6.02 -8.29
CA ALA A 117 5.18 -5.54 -7.68
C ALA A 117 4.30 -4.69 -8.63
N PRO A 118 4.84 -3.74 -9.43
CA PRO A 118 4.04 -3.01 -10.42
C PRO A 118 3.46 -3.89 -11.52
N ILE A 119 4.13 -4.99 -11.87
CA ILE A 119 3.64 -5.95 -12.88
C ILE A 119 2.36 -6.60 -12.36
N LEU A 120 2.33 -6.99 -11.09
CA LEU A 120 1.17 -7.59 -10.44
C LEU A 120 -0.04 -6.63 -10.48
N LEU A 121 0.18 -5.35 -10.16
CA LEU A 121 -0.84 -4.31 -10.26
C LEU A 121 -1.41 -4.25 -11.69
N ASN A 122 -0.55 -4.14 -12.69
CA ASN A 122 -0.99 -4.01 -14.08
C ASN A 122 -1.75 -5.24 -14.57
N ILE A 123 -1.31 -6.45 -14.20
CA ILE A 123 -2.02 -7.70 -14.54
C ILE A 123 -3.43 -7.67 -13.93
N ILE A 124 -3.58 -7.34 -12.65
CA ILE A 124 -4.88 -7.30 -11.98
C ILE A 124 -5.79 -6.25 -12.63
N LEU A 125 -5.27 -5.08 -12.97
CA LEU A 125 -6.04 -4.03 -13.67
C LEU A 125 -6.52 -4.49 -15.04
N ILE A 126 -5.64 -5.10 -15.84
CA ILE A 126 -6.00 -5.60 -17.19
C ILE A 126 -7.05 -6.71 -17.08
N VAL A 127 -6.84 -7.68 -16.19
CA VAL A 127 -7.80 -8.77 -15.96
C VAL A 127 -9.15 -8.20 -15.53
N SER A 128 -9.16 -7.25 -14.61
CA SER A 128 -10.41 -6.64 -14.14
C SER A 128 -11.16 -5.92 -15.27
N LEU A 129 -10.47 -5.19 -16.13
CA LEU A 129 -11.10 -4.52 -17.27
C LEU A 129 -11.64 -5.49 -18.29
N VAL A 130 -10.92 -6.56 -18.61
CA VAL A 130 -11.34 -7.55 -19.62
C VAL A 130 -12.53 -8.39 -19.14
N PHE A 131 -12.52 -8.83 -17.90
CA PHE A 131 -13.56 -9.76 -17.39
C PHE A 131 -14.80 -9.04 -16.87
N PHE A 132 -14.68 -7.79 -16.43
CA PHE A 132 -15.79 -7.04 -15.82
C PHE A 132 -16.26 -5.85 -16.66
N GLU A 133 -15.90 -5.80 -17.95
CA GLU A 133 -16.24 -4.70 -18.85
C GLU A 133 -17.75 -4.42 -18.91
N ASN A 134 -18.58 -5.48 -18.86
CA ASN A 134 -20.04 -5.41 -19.00
C ASN A 134 -20.79 -5.52 -17.67
N SER A 135 -20.10 -5.60 -16.53
CA SER A 135 -20.73 -5.94 -15.25
C SER A 135 -21.17 -4.74 -14.43
N MET A 136 -20.70 -3.54 -14.78
CA MET A 136 -21.02 -2.30 -14.07
C MET A 136 -21.29 -1.16 -15.04
N GLU A 137 -22.24 -0.29 -14.69
CA GLU A 137 -22.62 0.89 -15.49
C GLU A 137 -21.43 1.85 -15.71
N THR A 138 -20.46 1.85 -14.79
CA THR A 138 -19.23 2.65 -14.91
C THR A 138 -17.99 1.79 -14.61
N LYS A 139 -16.91 2.02 -15.36
CA LYS A 139 -15.62 1.32 -15.16
C LYS A 139 -14.87 1.77 -13.89
N GLY A 140 -15.29 2.86 -13.25
CA GLY A 140 -14.64 3.43 -12.06
C GLY A 140 -14.60 2.48 -10.86
N PRO A 141 -15.74 1.92 -10.41
CA PRO A 141 -15.78 0.97 -9.28
C PRO A 141 -14.93 -0.28 -9.53
N VAL A 142 -14.95 -0.84 -10.75
CA VAL A 142 -14.13 -2.02 -11.11
C VAL A 142 -12.65 -1.72 -10.90
N LEU A 143 -12.18 -0.58 -11.40
CA LEU A 143 -10.78 -0.17 -11.25
C LEU A 143 -10.42 0.12 -9.80
N ALA A 144 -11.30 0.76 -9.02
CA ALA A 144 -11.07 1.05 -7.62
C ALA A 144 -10.90 -0.25 -6.80
N ILE A 145 -11.77 -1.23 -7.02
CA ILE A 145 -11.68 -2.56 -6.39
C ILE A 145 -10.41 -3.28 -6.84
N ALA A 146 -10.09 -3.26 -8.13
CA ALA A 146 -8.88 -3.88 -8.67
C ALA A 146 -7.61 -3.30 -8.04
N VAL A 147 -7.54 -1.98 -7.83
CA VAL A 147 -6.45 -1.33 -7.11
C VAL A 147 -6.36 -1.83 -5.68
N ALA A 148 -7.47 -1.90 -4.95
CA ALA A 148 -7.48 -2.38 -3.57
C ALA A 148 -7.00 -3.85 -3.48
N ILE A 149 -7.51 -4.72 -4.35
CA ILE A 149 -7.08 -6.14 -4.44
C ILE A 149 -5.59 -6.24 -4.78
N SER A 150 -5.11 -5.43 -5.70
CA SER A 150 -3.70 -5.45 -6.11
C SER A 150 -2.74 -5.10 -4.97
N GLY A 151 -3.14 -4.18 -4.08
CA GLY A 151 -2.36 -3.85 -2.90
C GLY A 151 -2.17 -5.03 -1.97
N VAL A 152 -3.25 -5.77 -1.71
CA VAL A 152 -3.21 -6.99 -0.89
C VAL A 152 -2.37 -8.08 -1.58
N ALA A 153 -2.55 -8.28 -2.88
CA ALA A 153 -1.77 -9.26 -3.65
C ALA A 153 -0.25 -8.95 -3.64
N GLN A 154 0.11 -7.68 -3.83
CA GLN A 154 1.50 -7.22 -3.74
C GLN A 154 2.08 -7.42 -2.33
N PHE A 155 1.29 -7.13 -1.28
CA PHE A 155 1.72 -7.34 0.09
C PHE A 155 2.00 -8.82 0.38
N ILE A 156 1.09 -9.72 -0.02
CA ILE A 156 1.27 -11.18 0.13
C ILE A 156 2.51 -11.64 -0.65
N TRP A 157 2.70 -11.16 -1.88
CA TRP A 157 3.86 -11.46 -2.71
C TRP A 157 5.19 -11.10 -2.04
N LEU A 158 5.32 -9.87 -1.53
CA LEU A 158 6.54 -9.45 -0.88
C LEU A 158 6.75 -10.10 0.48
N LEU A 159 5.68 -10.35 1.22
CA LEU A 159 5.74 -11.08 2.49
C LEU A 159 6.30 -12.50 2.28
N GLU A 160 5.81 -13.19 1.24
CA GLU A 160 6.30 -14.52 0.89
C GLU A 160 7.76 -14.48 0.42
N ALA A 161 8.14 -13.49 -0.38
CA ALA A 161 9.53 -13.29 -0.77
C ALA A 161 10.44 -13.04 0.44
N CYS A 162 10.00 -12.26 1.42
CA CYS A 162 10.73 -12.05 2.66
C CYS A 162 10.89 -13.34 3.48
N ARG A 163 9.86 -14.18 3.52
CA ARG A 163 9.90 -15.49 4.21
C ARG A 163 10.87 -16.44 3.55
N GLN A 164 10.80 -16.57 2.22
CA GLN A 164 11.69 -17.47 1.46
C GLN A 164 13.17 -17.10 1.60
N HIS A 165 13.48 -15.82 1.71
CA HIS A 165 14.85 -15.34 1.90
C HIS A 165 15.27 -15.24 3.37
N GLY A 166 14.43 -15.69 4.30
CA GLY A 166 14.70 -15.60 5.74
C GLY A 166 14.90 -14.15 6.22
N SER A 167 14.27 -13.21 5.52
CA SER A 167 14.35 -11.76 5.79
C SER A 167 13.27 -11.28 6.75
N ILE A 168 12.41 -12.16 7.24
CA ILE A 168 11.46 -11.96 8.34
C ILE A 168 11.35 -13.29 9.07
N ARG A 169 11.38 -13.26 10.41
CA ARG A 169 11.00 -14.39 11.25
C ARG A 169 9.50 -14.65 11.07
N LYS A 170 9.06 -15.88 11.33
CA LYS A 170 7.61 -16.17 11.38
C LYS A 170 6.94 -15.12 12.26
N LEU A 171 6.07 -14.30 11.65
CA LEU A 171 5.13 -13.48 12.40
C LEU A 171 4.35 -14.43 13.33
N ARG A 172 4.60 -14.29 14.63
CA ARG A 172 3.86 -14.99 15.67
C ARG A 172 2.66 -14.17 16.06
#